data_fc657b9b74be69fe2a1410e36b08b63f
#
_entry.id   fc657b9b74be69fe2a1410e36b08b63f
#
_cell.length_a   1.000
_cell.length_b   1.000
_cell.length_c   1.000
_cell.angle_alpha   90.00
_cell.angle_beta   90.00
_cell.angle_gamma   90.00
#
_symmetry.space_group_name_H-M   'P 1'
#
loop_
_entity.id
_entity.type
_entity.pdbx_description
1 polymer ?
#
loop_
_entity_poly.entity_id
_entity_poly.type
_entity_poly.pdbx_seq_one_letter_code
_entity_poly.pdbx_strand_id
1 'polypeptide(L)'
;MSGSVKLVECPRDAWQGLPRQIPTERKVEYLRALIDAGFRHIDAVSFVSPKAVPQMADSEQVLAQLGSTEGVEIIGIVVNEKGAERAIATGSVTTLGFPYSISETFLRRNQNQSPEENRAVLKSIAARAKEAGLSVVAYISMADRKSVV
;
A
#
# COMPACT_ATOMS: atom_id res chain seq x y z
N MET A 1 -16.56 -26.83 -0.59
CA MET A 1 -15.49 -25.94 -1.11
C MET A 1 -14.72 -25.37 0.06
N SER A 2 -13.53 -25.85 0.31
CA SER A 2 -12.64 -25.25 1.33
C SER A 2 -12.04 -23.98 0.70
N GLY A 3 -12.65 -22.83 0.97
CA GLY A 3 -12.07 -21.55 0.59
C GLY A 3 -10.80 -21.32 1.40
N SER A 4 -9.65 -21.17 0.77
CA SER A 4 -8.45 -20.74 1.47
C SER A 4 -8.62 -19.28 1.90
N VAL A 5 -8.31 -18.98 3.17
CA VAL A 5 -8.29 -17.62 3.69
C VAL A 5 -6.94 -17.00 3.34
N LYS A 6 -6.96 -15.82 2.72
CA LYS A 6 -5.75 -15.03 2.47
C LYS A 6 -5.45 -14.17 3.70
N LEU A 7 -4.31 -14.42 4.33
CA LEU A 7 -3.82 -13.61 5.45
C LEU A 7 -2.86 -12.55 4.91
N VAL A 8 -3.20 -11.28 5.12
CA VAL A 8 -2.37 -10.13 4.75
C VAL A 8 -1.81 -9.49 6.01
N GLU A 9 -0.49 -9.46 6.13
CA GLU A 9 0.19 -8.72 7.20
C GLU A 9 0.39 -7.27 6.78
N CYS A 10 0.12 -6.32 7.68
CA CYS A 10 0.06 -4.89 7.34
C CYS A 10 1.04 -4.02 8.17
N PRO A 11 2.36 -4.29 8.15
CA PRO A 11 3.33 -3.51 8.91
C PRO A 11 3.36 -2.03 8.49
N ARG A 12 3.18 -1.72 7.21
CA ARG A 12 3.13 -0.35 6.70
C ARG A 12 2.08 0.49 7.45
N ASP A 13 0.90 -0.07 7.64
CA ASP A 13 -0.20 0.63 8.31
C ASP A 13 0.12 0.89 9.79
N ALA A 14 0.64 -0.12 10.47
CA ALA A 14 1.07 0.00 11.86
C ALA A 14 2.18 1.05 12.05
N TRP A 15 3.18 1.07 11.16
CA TRP A 15 4.28 2.01 11.24
C TRP A 15 3.87 3.45 10.96
N GLN A 16 2.95 3.65 10.03
CA GLN A 16 2.53 4.97 9.56
C GLN A 16 2.04 5.88 10.69
N GLY A 17 1.40 5.30 11.72
CA GLY A 17 0.89 6.03 12.89
C GLY A 17 1.91 6.26 14.00
N LEU A 18 3.14 5.75 13.90
CA LEU A 18 4.13 5.89 14.96
C LEU A 18 4.78 7.28 14.92
N PRO A 19 4.91 7.94 16.08
CA PRO A 19 5.48 9.29 16.16
C PRO A 19 7.00 9.31 15.93
N ARG A 20 7.66 8.17 16.19
CA ARG A 20 9.11 8.03 16.02
C ARG A 20 9.42 7.37 14.69
N GLN A 21 10.32 8.01 13.92
CA GLN A 21 10.79 7.45 12.66
C GLN A 21 11.49 6.10 12.88
N ILE A 22 11.06 5.09 12.15
CA ILE A 22 11.72 3.77 12.13
C ILE A 22 12.81 3.82 11.07
N PRO A 23 14.07 3.45 11.40
CA PRO A 23 15.15 3.35 10.42
C PRO A 23 14.81 2.34 9.31
N THR A 24 15.28 2.62 8.10
CA THR A 24 15.08 1.76 6.92
C THR A 24 15.51 0.32 7.17
N GLU A 25 16.65 0.14 7.81
CA GLU A 25 17.21 -1.18 8.13
C GLU A 25 16.28 -2.00 9.03
N ARG A 26 15.63 -1.35 10.00
CA ARG A 26 14.67 -2.01 10.89
C ARG A 26 13.40 -2.43 10.17
N LYS A 27 12.93 -1.64 9.21
CA LYS A 27 11.81 -2.02 8.36
C LYS A 27 12.17 -3.25 7.51
N VAL A 28 13.36 -3.25 6.93
CA VAL A 28 13.87 -4.39 6.14
C VAL A 28 14.01 -5.65 6.99
N GLU A 29 14.61 -5.55 8.17
CA GLU A 29 14.72 -6.68 9.12
C GLU A 29 13.36 -7.28 9.46
N TYR A 30 12.38 -6.42 9.74
CA TYR A 30 11.02 -6.83 10.09
C TYR A 30 10.33 -7.54 8.92
N LEU A 31 10.42 -6.95 7.71
CA LEU A 31 9.82 -7.57 6.51
C LEU A 31 10.46 -8.93 6.19
N ARG A 32 11.77 -9.06 6.34
CA ARG A 32 12.46 -10.36 6.18
C ARG A 32 11.98 -11.38 7.21
N ALA A 33 11.86 -10.98 8.47
CA ALA A 33 11.35 -11.85 9.52
C ALA A 33 9.92 -12.35 9.23
N LEU A 34 9.06 -11.49 8.67
CA LEU A 34 7.71 -11.90 8.24
C LEU A 34 7.76 -12.94 7.10
N ILE A 35 8.62 -12.72 6.10
CA ILE A 35 8.80 -13.64 4.97
C ILE A 35 9.33 -15.00 5.47
N ASP A 36 10.30 -14.99 6.36
CA ASP A 36 10.90 -16.18 6.98
C ASP A 36 9.89 -16.93 7.85
N ALA A 37 8.99 -16.20 8.52
CA ALA A 37 7.89 -16.77 9.28
C ALA A 37 6.77 -17.37 8.41
N GLY A 38 6.85 -17.21 7.09
CA GLY A 38 5.92 -17.83 6.14
C GLY A 38 4.80 -16.92 5.65
N PHE A 39 4.79 -15.63 5.98
CA PHE A 39 3.84 -14.68 5.37
C PHE A 39 4.10 -14.54 3.88
N ARG A 40 3.03 -14.57 3.08
CA ARG A 40 3.10 -14.50 1.61
C ARG A 40 2.35 -13.30 1.02
N HIS A 41 1.67 -12.53 1.85
CA HIS A 41 0.94 -11.33 1.44
C HIS A 41 1.23 -10.23 2.46
N ILE A 42 1.96 -9.19 2.04
CA ILE A 42 2.46 -8.15 2.96
C ILE A 42 2.16 -6.77 2.38
N ASP A 43 1.38 -5.98 3.11
CA ASP A 43 1.25 -4.54 2.88
C ASP A 43 2.48 -3.85 3.48
N ALA A 44 3.50 -3.68 2.65
CA ALA A 44 4.87 -3.41 3.08
C ALA A 44 5.27 -1.94 3.01
N VAL A 45 4.80 -1.20 2.00
CA VAL A 45 5.31 0.14 1.66
C VAL A 45 4.21 1.08 1.17
N SER A 46 4.53 2.37 1.10
CA SER A 46 3.62 3.40 0.59
C SER A 46 4.34 4.41 -0.27
N PHE A 47 3.74 4.74 -1.40
CA PHE A 47 4.20 5.75 -2.36
C PHE A 47 3.37 7.03 -2.30
N VAL A 48 2.69 7.26 -1.19
CA VAL A 48 2.05 8.52 -0.86
C VAL A 48 3.14 9.59 -0.65
N SER A 49 2.78 10.85 -0.81
CA SER A 49 3.72 11.96 -0.62
C SER A 49 4.44 11.87 0.73
N PRO A 50 5.77 11.98 0.79
CA PRO A 50 6.54 12.04 2.03
C PRO A 50 6.09 13.16 2.99
N LYS A 51 5.49 14.22 2.47
CA LYS A 51 4.90 15.29 3.30
C LYS A 51 3.67 14.82 4.07
N ALA A 52 2.87 13.93 3.46
CA ALA A 52 1.67 13.37 4.09
C ALA A 52 2.00 12.17 4.98
N VAL A 53 2.97 11.35 4.58
CA VAL A 53 3.37 10.13 5.30
C VAL A 53 4.90 10.07 5.41
N PRO A 54 5.52 10.87 6.29
CA PRO A 54 6.97 10.94 6.44
C PRO A 54 7.60 9.59 6.78
N GLN A 55 6.91 8.77 7.57
CA GLN A 55 7.37 7.45 8.00
C GLN A 55 7.69 6.52 6.83
N MET A 56 7.04 6.72 5.68
CA MET A 56 7.19 5.87 4.49
C MET A 56 7.98 6.55 3.36
N ALA A 57 8.70 7.63 3.66
CA ALA A 57 9.50 8.36 2.67
C ALA A 57 10.64 7.53 2.05
N ASP A 58 11.02 6.46 2.72
CA ASP A 58 12.11 5.54 2.36
C ASP A 58 11.62 4.23 1.68
N SER A 59 10.37 4.19 1.19
CA SER A 59 9.76 2.98 0.62
C SER A 59 10.59 2.33 -0.48
N GLU A 60 11.14 3.11 -1.41
CA GLU A 60 12.01 2.60 -2.47
C GLU A 60 13.31 1.99 -1.91
N GLN A 61 13.89 2.63 -0.88
CA GLN A 61 15.11 2.13 -0.24
C GLN A 61 14.85 0.84 0.53
N VAL A 62 13.71 0.75 1.22
CA VAL A 62 13.29 -0.49 1.90
C VAL A 62 13.19 -1.64 0.90
N LEU A 63 12.52 -1.43 -0.24
CA LEU A 63 12.38 -2.46 -1.25
C LEU A 63 13.71 -2.85 -1.90
N ALA A 64 14.57 -1.87 -2.18
CA ALA A 64 15.90 -2.13 -2.75
C ALA A 64 16.78 -2.98 -1.81
N GLN A 65 16.68 -2.76 -0.49
CA GLN A 65 17.42 -3.52 0.52
C GLN A 65 16.77 -4.84 0.90
N LEU A 66 15.47 -5.00 0.67
CA LEU A 66 14.74 -6.23 0.99
C LEU A 66 15.25 -7.42 0.17
N GLY A 67 15.67 -7.17 -1.06
CA GLY A 67 16.18 -8.21 -1.98
C GLY A 67 15.05 -9.03 -2.58
N SER A 68 15.34 -10.32 -2.85
CA SER A 68 14.35 -11.20 -3.49
C SER A 68 13.13 -11.43 -2.60
N THR A 69 11.98 -11.26 -3.19
CA THR A 69 10.66 -11.51 -2.58
C THR A 69 9.87 -12.54 -3.42
N GLU A 70 10.58 -13.48 -4.05
CA GLU A 70 9.95 -14.51 -4.88
C GLU A 70 8.89 -15.29 -4.11
N GLY A 71 7.71 -15.44 -4.71
CA GLY A 71 6.57 -16.12 -4.08
C GLY A 71 5.86 -15.31 -2.98
N VAL A 72 6.23 -14.03 -2.78
CA VAL A 72 5.59 -13.13 -1.83
C VAL A 72 4.90 -11.99 -2.57
N GLU A 73 3.63 -11.76 -2.26
CA GLU A 73 2.90 -10.57 -2.71
C GLU A 73 3.33 -9.36 -1.87
N ILE A 74 3.99 -8.42 -2.50
CA ILE A 74 4.35 -7.13 -1.90
C ILE A 74 3.33 -6.09 -2.35
N ILE A 75 2.58 -5.56 -1.40
CA ILE A 75 1.59 -4.51 -1.65
C ILE A 75 2.21 -3.16 -1.35
N GLY A 76 2.14 -2.25 -2.34
CA GLY A 76 2.54 -0.84 -2.19
C GLY A 76 1.33 0.08 -2.31
N ILE A 77 1.10 0.92 -1.29
CA ILE A 77 -0.03 1.86 -1.28
C ILE A 77 0.24 3.04 -2.21
N VAL A 78 -0.73 3.34 -3.06
CA VAL A 78 -0.72 4.44 -4.02
C VAL A 78 -2.05 5.20 -3.97
N VAL A 79 -2.02 6.52 -4.11
CA VAL A 79 -3.23 7.38 -4.10
C VAL A 79 -3.38 8.19 -5.38
N ASN A 80 -2.39 8.12 -6.27
CA ASN A 80 -2.39 8.82 -7.57
C ASN A 80 -1.47 8.11 -8.56
N GLU A 81 -1.51 8.57 -9.82
CA GLU A 81 -0.71 7.99 -10.92
C GLU A 81 0.80 8.09 -10.67
N LYS A 82 1.27 9.20 -10.13
CA LYS A 82 2.69 9.39 -9.83
C LYS A 82 3.20 8.38 -8.79
N GLY A 83 2.40 8.09 -7.76
CA GLY A 83 2.70 7.05 -6.79
C GLY A 83 2.72 5.66 -7.44
N ALA A 84 1.79 5.37 -8.34
CA ALA A 84 1.76 4.13 -9.08
C ALA A 84 2.99 3.94 -9.97
N GLU A 85 3.41 4.98 -10.69
CA GLU A 85 4.63 4.97 -11.50
C GLU A 85 5.88 4.67 -10.66
N ARG A 86 6.01 5.33 -9.49
CA ARG A 86 7.11 5.06 -8.56
C ARG A 86 7.10 3.61 -8.07
N ALA A 87 5.94 3.09 -7.70
CA ALA A 87 5.79 1.71 -7.25
C ALA A 87 6.20 0.71 -8.35
N ILE A 88 5.69 0.89 -9.56
CA ILE A 88 6.00 0.06 -10.74
C ILE A 88 7.51 0.11 -11.04
N ALA A 89 8.11 1.28 -10.99
CA ALA A 89 9.54 1.47 -11.27
C ALA A 89 10.48 0.71 -10.31
N THR A 90 10.02 0.33 -9.12
CA THR A 90 10.82 -0.47 -8.18
C THR A 90 11.06 -1.90 -8.65
N GLY A 91 10.18 -2.44 -9.48
CA GLY A 91 10.20 -3.85 -9.90
C GLY A 91 9.95 -4.86 -8.78
N SER A 92 9.73 -4.41 -7.54
CA SER A 92 9.55 -5.26 -6.35
C SER A 92 8.11 -5.33 -5.87
N VAL A 93 7.29 -4.33 -6.21
CA VAL A 93 5.85 -4.33 -5.91
C VAL A 93 5.13 -5.24 -6.88
N THR A 94 4.29 -6.12 -6.37
CA THR A 94 3.47 -7.04 -7.18
C THR A 94 1.98 -6.65 -7.19
N THR A 95 1.56 -5.87 -6.21
CA THR A 95 0.18 -5.41 -6.07
C THR A 95 0.13 -3.94 -5.65
N LEU A 96 -0.63 -3.14 -6.38
CA LEU A 96 -0.92 -1.76 -5.98
C LEU A 96 -2.13 -1.73 -5.03
N GLY A 97 -1.93 -1.18 -3.84
CA GLY A 97 -2.99 -0.97 -2.86
C GLY A 97 -3.58 0.43 -2.99
N PHE A 98 -4.89 0.54 -3.20
CA PHE A 98 -5.56 1.83 -3.34
C PHE A 98 -6.59 2.04 -2.23
N PRO A 99 -6.45 3.10 -1.40
CA PRO A 99 -7.44 3.43 -0.38
C PRO A 99 -8.67 4.07 -1.03
N TYR A 100 -9.71 3.27 -1.18
CA TYR A 100 -11.02 3.69 -1.66
C TYR A 100 -11.94 4.00 -0.49
N SER A 101 -12.86 4.95 -0.64
CA SER A 101 -13.88 5.20 0.36
C SER A 101 -15.21 5.59 -0.26
N ILE A 102 -16.29 5.21 0.42
CA ILE A 102 -17.65 5.66 0.12
C ILE A 102 -17.99 6.97 0.84
N SER A 103 -17.15 7.41 1.79
CA SER A 103 -17.35 8.64 2.56
C SER A 103 -16.69 9.82 1.84
N GLU A 104 -17.51 10.76 1.35
CA GLU A 104 -17.00 12.00 0.75
C GLU A 104 -16.16 12.82 1.74
N THR A 105 -16.58 12.91 2.99
CA THR A 105 -15.84 13.61 4.04
C THR A 105 -14.44 13.01 4.24
N PHE A 106 -14.35 11.68 4.25
CA PHE A 106 -13.06 10.99 4.37
C PHE A 106 -12.16 11.27 3.15
N LEU A 107 -12.72 11.18 1.94
CA LEU A 107 -11.96 11.45 0.71
C LEU A 107 -11.45 12.88 0.64
N ARG A 108 -12.29 13.86 1.00
CA ARG A 108 -11.89 15.28 1.05
C ARG A 108 -10.76 15.52 2.04
N ARG A 109 -10.87 14.97 3.26
CA ARG A 109 -9.88 15.18 4.31
C ARG A 109 -8.54 14.48 4.07
N ASN A 110 -8.57 13.26 3.52
CA ASN A 110 -7.39 12.41 3.44
C ASN A 110 -6.71 12.40 2.07
N GLN A 111 -7.46 12.64 0.99
CA GLN A 111 -6.95 12.56 -0.37
C GLN A 111 -7.22 13.84 -1.18
N ASN A 112 -8.00 14.79 -0.63
CA ASN A 112 -8.48 15.99 -1.31
C ASN A 112 -9.19 15.67 -2.63
N GLN A 113 -10.00 14.61 -2.66
CA GLN A 113 -10.72 14.11 -3.82
C GLN A 113 -12.23 14.05 -3.57
N SER A 114 -13.02 14.20 -4.64
CA SER A 114 -14.43 13.80 -4.66
C SER A 114 -14.55 12.28 -4.87
N PRO A 115 -15.73 11.68 -4.63
CA PRO A 115 -15.97 10.28 -4.97
C PRO A 115 -15.75 9.97 -6.45
N GLU A 116 -16.13 10.88 -7.34
CA GLU A 116 -15.95 10.74 -8.80
C GLU A 116 -14.47 10.78 -9.19
N GLU A 117 -13.72 11.74 -8.64
CA GLU A 117 -12.28 11.84 -8.83
C GLU A 117 -11.55 10.61 -8.31
N ASN A 118 -11.91 10.14 -7.12
CA ASN A 118 -11.32 8.93 -6.52
C ASN A 118 -11.54 7.70 -7.40
N ARG A 119 -12.76 7.54 -7.95
CA ARG A 119 -13.09 6.46 -8.89
C ARG A 119 -12.30 6.55 -10.19
N ALA A 120 -12.16 7.77 -10.74
CA ALA A 120 -11.39 8.00 -11.96
C ALA A 120 -9.90 7.65 -11.76
N VAL A 121 -9.32 8.07 -10.64
CA VAL A 121 -7.94 7.74 -10.26
C VAL A 121 -7.75 6.24 -10.10
N LEU A 122 -8.66 5.53 -9.42
CA LEU A 122 -8.60 4.08 -9.29
C LEU A 122 -8.62 3.38 -10.66
N LYS A 123 -9.47 3.83 -11.58
CA LYS A 123 -9.52 3.26 -12.95
C LYS A 123 -8.20 3.47 -13.69
N SER A 124 -7.59 4.65 -13.59
CA SER A 124 -6.30 4.94 -14.21
C SER A 124 -5.18 4.07 -13.62
N ILE A 125 -5.13 3.95 -12.30
CA ILE A 125 -4.16 3.09 -11.60
C ILE A 125 -4.34 1.62 -12.01
N ALA A 126 -5.57 1.14 -12.10
CA ALA A 126 -5.85 -0.24 -12.51
C ALA A 126 -5.40 -0.53 -13.95
N ALA A 127 -5.57 0.42 -14.87
CA ALA A 127 -5.07 0.29 -16.23
C ALA A 127 -3.54 0.19 -16.27
N ARG A 128 -2.83 1.08 -15.57
CA ARG A 128 -1.36 1.06 -15.46
C ARG A 128 -0.83 -0.21 -14.80
N ALA A 129 -1.48 -0.67 -13.74
CA ALA A 129 -1.12 -1.93 -13.08
C ALA A 129 -1.23 -3.11 -14.06
N LYS A 130 -2.33 -3.18 -14.81
CA LYS A 130 -2.55 -4.22 -15.83
C LYS A 130 -1.46 -4.20 -16.90
N GLU A 131 -1.09 -3.04 -17.42
CA GLU A 131 -0.02 -2.87 -18.41
C GLU A 131 1.33 -3.33 -17.86
N ALA A 132 1.59 -3.09 -16.57
CA ALA A 132 2.81 -3.51 -15.89
C ALA A 132 2.78 -4.96 -15.37
N GLY A 133 1.68 -5.70 -15.56
CA GLY A 133 1.52 -7.06 -15.06
C GLY A 133 1.30 -7.17 -13.54
N LEU A 134 0.87 -6.08 -12.88
CA LEU A 134 0.60 -6.04 -11.45
C LEU A 134 -0.88 -6.24 -11.15
N SER A 135 -1.16 -6.71 -9.93
CA SER A 135 -2.51 -6.76 -9.35
C SER A 135 -2.89 -5.43 -8.70
N VAL A 136 -4.18 -5.25 -8.43
CA VAL A 136 -4.71 -4.12 -7.65
C VAL A 136 -5.60 -4.63 -6.53
N VAL A 137 -5.45 -4.09 -5.33
CA VAL A 137 -6.36 -4.26 -4.20
C VAL A 137 -6.93 -2.91 -3.78
N ALA A 138 -8.25 -2.82 -3.66
CA ALA A 138 -8.93 -1.64 -3.15
C ALA A 138 -9.28 -1.87 -1.67
N TYR A 139 -8.78 -0.99 -0.80
CA TYR A 139 -9.15 -0.96 0.62
C TYR A 139 -10.41 -0.09 0.78
N ILE A 140 -11.54 -0.70 1.10
CA ILE A 140 -12.79 0.03 1.32
C ILE A 140 -12.80 0.60 2.73
N SER A 141 -12.40 1.86 2.84
CA SER A 141 -12.33 2.58 4.11
C SER A 141 -13.69 3.16 4.51
N MET A 142 -13.94 3.25 5.81
CA MET A 142 -15.16 3.86 6.38
C MET A 142 -16.44 3.17 5.91
N ALA A 143 -16.40 1.86 5.71
CA ALA A 143 -17.54 1.06 5.24
C ALA A 143 -18.50 0.68 6.38
N ASP A 144 -18.07 0.77 7.63
CA ASP A 144 -18.90 0.54 8.80
C ASP A 144 -19.59 1.84 9.28
N ARG A 145 -20.81 1.71 9.81
CA ARG A 145 -21.56 2.86 10.31
C ARG A 145 -21.03 3.43 11.64
N LYS A 146 -20.05 2.78 12.26
CA LYS A 146 -19.53 3.13 13.60
C LYS A 146 -18.26 3.96 13.56
N SER A 147 -17.59 4.01 12.43
CA SER A 147 -16.40 4.84 12.24
C SER A 147 -16.83 6.30 12.10
N VAL A 148 -17.15 6.92 13.24
CA VAL A 148 -17.35 8.36 13.32
C VAL A 148 -16.00 9.01 13.59
N VAL A 149 -15.50 9.74 12.64
CA VAL A 149 -14.31 10.58 12.78
C VAL A 149 -14.74 12.00 13.06
#